data_696d79912c306a5d30b15c7c90f70c56
#
_entry.id   696d79912c306a5d30b15c7c90f70c56
#
_cell.length_a   1.000
_cell.length_b   1.000
_cell.length_c   1.000
_cell.angle_alpha   90.00
_cell.angle_beta   90.00
_cell.angle_gamma   90.00
#
_symmetry.space_group_name_H-M   'P 1'
#
loop_
_entity.id
_entity.type
_entity.pdbx_description
1 polymer ?
#
loop_
_entity_poly.entity_id
_entity_poly.type
_entity_poly.pdbx_seq_one_letter_code
_entity_poly.pdbx_strand_id
1 'polypeptide(L)'
;MRAQTLPASAGWHWLVSGFAIYRRNPILLSMLVLAYWFTILLLNVLPVIGAVAASLIIPGLSVGLMQASRNLERGQAIGIQTLYGGLKENTKTLIALGALYLVCTLGILGISALSDGGDLLNFMLSGKKADRETIEEGNFFLPALIVMLLMTPVMMAYWFAPILAAWHKLTLGRALFFSIVACWINWRPFLSYGIGLLLVAGIIPGLLGGGGGALFPGAQGFITALITMPMLLAVGPTIYASFYASYRDIFGISEIV
;
A
#
# COMPACT_ATOMS: atom_id res chain seq x y z
N MET A 1 20.48 -14.50 -0.62
CA MET A 1 19.75 -13.35 -1.13
C MET A 1 20.47 -12.09 -0.65
N ARG A 2 20.74 -11.14 -1.52
CA ARG A 2 21.45 -9.91 -1.16
C ARG A 2 20.67 -8.73 -1.74
N ALA A 3 20.27 -7.79 -0.88
CA ALA A 3 19.64 -6.53 -1.32
C ALA A 3 20.75 -5.61 -1.87
N GLN A 4 20.48 -4.97 -3.01
CA GLN A 4 21.37 -3.97 -3.61
C GLN A 4 21.04 -2.58 -3.05
N THR A 5 22.07 -1.74 -2.94
CA THR A 5 21.88 -0.32 -2.59
C THR A 5 21.79 0.48 -3.88
N LEU A 6 20.74 1.28 -4.01
CA LEU A 6 20.42 2.04 -5.23
C LEU A 6 20.57 3.55 -4.99
N PRO A 7 20.78 4.35 -6.06
CA PRO A 7 20.80 5.81 -5.97
C PRO A 7 19.39 6.35 -5.68
N ALA A 8 19.30 7.56 -5.12
CA ALA A 8 18.02 8.22 -4.80
C ALA A 8 17.05 8.33 -5.99
N SER A 9 17.58 8.50 -7.20
CA SER A 9 16.78 8.55 -8.44
C SER A 9 15.98 7.27 -8.72
N ALA A 10 16.38 6.13 -8.15
CA ALA A 10 15.67 4.87 -8.34
C ALA A 10 14.21 4.94 -7.87
N GLY A 11 13.92 5.73 -6.82
CA GLY A 11 12.55 5.91 -6.34
C GLY A 11 11.62 6.51 -7.40
N TRP A 12 12.06 7.51 -8.14
CA TRP A 12 11.31 8.05 -9.26
C TRP A 12 11.19 7.04 -10.41
N HIS A 13 12.27 6.32 -10.71
CA HIS A 13 12.26 5.28 -11.75
C HIS A 13 11.26 4.15 -11.43
N TRP A 14 11.04 3.81 -10.16
CA TRP A 14 10.02 2.82 -9.79
C TRP A 14 8.60 3.26 -10.19
N LEU A 15 8.26 4.55 -9.99
CA LEU A 15 6.97 5.09 -10.44
C LEU A 15 6.84 5.04 -11.96
N VAL A 16 7.87 5.49 -12.68
CA VAL A 16 7.90 5.45 -14.14
C VAL A 16 7.79 4.01 -14.66
N SER A 17 8.53 3.08 -14.09
CA SER A 17 8.48 1.65 -14.42
C SER A 17 7.10 1.05 -14.10
N GLY A 18 6.51 1.40 -12.95
CA GLY A 18 5.17 0.99 -12.58
C GLY A 18 4.13 1.45 -13.60
N PHE A 19 4.21 2.70 -14.02
CA PHE A 19 3.34 3.23 -15.08
C PHE A 19 3.57 2.55 -16.44
N ALA A 20 4.82 2.26 -16.80
CA ALA A 20 5.13 1.52 -18.02
C ALA A 20 4.56 0.09 -18.00
N ILE A 21 4.59 -0.60 -16.86
CA ILE A 21 3.96 -1.92 -16.67
C ILE A 21 2.43 -1.79 -16.78
N TYR A 22 1.83 -0.82 -16.08
CA TYR A 22 0.40 -0.54 -16.15
C TYR A 22 -0.09 -0.34 -17.59
N ARG A 23 0.64 0.45 -18.38
CA ARG A 23 0.29 0.74 -19.79
C ARG A 23 0.28 -0.47 -20.70
N ARG A 24 0.86 -1.61 -20.31
CA ARG A 24 0.82 -2.85 -21.13
C ARG A 24 -0.57 -3.48 -21.18
N ASN A 25 -1.32 -3.39 -20.10
CA ASN A 25 -2.74 -3.78 -20.06
C ASN A 25 -3.48 -3.01 -18.96
N PRO A 26 -3.86 -1.73 -19.23
CA PRO A 26 -4.45 -0.86 -18.23
C PRO A 26 -5.76 -1.41 -17.68
N ILE A 27 -6.61 -1.93 -18.55
CA ILE A 27 -7.96 -2.42 -18.18
C ILE A 27 -7.84 -3.59 -17.21
N LEU A 28 -7.09 -4.63 -17.55
CA LEU A 28 -6.99 -5.81 -16.70
C LEU A 28 -6.31 -5.52 -15.37
N LEU A 29 -5.22 -4.72 -15.36
CA LEU A 29 -4.57 -4.40 -14.10
C LEU A 29 -5.45 -3.54 -13.19
N SER A 30 -6.19 -2.56 -13.76
CA SER A 30 -7.20 -1.81 -13.00
C SER A 30 -8.31 -2.69 -12.45
N MET A 31 -8.81 -3.64 -13.25
CA MET A 31 -9.82 -4.61 -12.79
C MET A 31 -9.30 -5.48 -11.64
N LEU A 32 -8.04 -5.92 -11.66
CA LEU A 32 -7.45 -6.69 -10.56
C LEU A 32 -7.31 -5.86 -9.29
N VAL A 33 -6.91 -4.60 -9.40
CA VAL A 33 -6.83 -3.69 -8.25
C VAL A 33 -8.23 -3.38 -7.71
N LEU A 34 -9.22 -3.17 -8.57
CA LEU A 34 -10.61 -3.00 -8.13
C LEU A 34 -11.14 -4.28 -7.45
N ALA A 35 -10.83 -5.46 -7.98
CA ALA A 35 -11.20 -6.73 -7.35
C ALA A 35 -10.53 -6.90 -5.98
N TYR A 36 -9.27 -6.49 -5.84
CA TYR A 36 -8.58 -6.43 -4.56
C TYR A 36 -9.31 -5.54 -3.56
N TRP A 37 -9.61 -4.28 -3.94
CA TRP A 37 -10.33 -3.34 -3.07
C TRP A 37 -11.75 -3.81 -2.75
N PHE A 38 -12.45 -4.37 -3.75
CA PHE A 38 -13.80 -4.91 -3.55
C PHE A 38 -13.81 -6.09 -2.59
N THR A 39 -12.80 -6.99 -2.65
CA THR A 39 -12.67 -8.10 -1.72
C THR A 39 -12.49 -7.60 -0.29
N ILE A 40 -11.64 -6.59 -0.08
CA ILE A 40 -11.42 -5.99 1.25
C ILE A 40 -12.69 -5.28 1.74
N LEU A 41 -13.36 -4.53 0.86
CA LEU A 41 -14.61 -3.83 1.18
C LEU A 41 -15.70 -4.83 1.61
N LEU A 42 -15.87 -5.91 0.85
CA LEU A 42 -16.87 -6.94 1.15
C LEU A 42 -16.62 -7.61 2.50
N LEU A 43 -15.37 -7.91 2.83
CA LEU A 43 -15.03 -8.44 4.16
C LEU A 43 -15.37 -7.44 5.27
N ASN A 44 -15.05 -6.17 5.08
CA ASN A 44 -15.30 -5.13 6.09
C ASN A 44 -16.80 -4.83 6.33
N VAL A 45 -17.73 -5.41 5.53
CA VAL A 45 -19.16 -5.40 5.86
C VAL A 45 -19.45 -6.12 7.18
N LEU A 46 -18.61 -7.11 7.56
CA LEU A 46 -18.71 -7.80 8.84
C LEU A 46 -17.84 -7.08 9.89
N PRO A 47 -18.44 -6.40 10.88
CA PRO A 47 -17.67 -5.69 11.89
C PRO A 47 -16.70 -6.64 12.61
N VAL A 48 -15.51 -6.18 12.94
CA VAL A 48 -14.44 -6.89 13.64
C VAL A 48 -13.94 -8.13 12.90
N ILE A 49 -14.81 -9.12 12.63
CA ILE A 49 -14.43 -10.36 11.93
C ILE A 49 -13.90 -10.08 10.55
N GLY A 50 -14.53 -9.16 9.82
CA GLY A 50 -14.10 -8.78 8.48
C GLY A 50 -12.75 -8.05 8.48
N ALA A 51 -12.52 -7.17 9.44
CA ALA A 51 -11.23 -6.49 9.59
C ALA A 51 -10.10 -7.48 9.89
N VAL A 52 -10.35 -8.46 10.77
CA VAL A 52 -9.39 -9.54 11.04
C VAL A 52 -9.15 -10.37 9.78
N ALA A 53 -10.21 -10.83 9.12
CA ALA A 53 -10.09 -11.62 7.89
C ALA A 53 -9.35 -10.86 6.78
N ALA A 54 -9.67 -9.58 6.59
CA ALA A 54 -8.97 -8.72 5.64
C ALA A 54 -7.48 -8.62 5.95
N SER A 55 -7.11 -8.38 7.21
CA SER A 55 -5.71 -8.31 7.65
C SER A 55 -4.94 -9.59 7.34
N LEU A 56 -5.56 -10.76 7.49
CA LEU A 56 -4.92 -12.05 7.24
C LEU A 56 -4.69 -12.32 5.75
N ILE A 57 -5.59 -11.86 4.87
CA ILE A 57 -5.51 -12.15 3.43
C ILE A 57 -4.79 -11.07 2.61
N ILE A 58 -4.69 -9.83 3.10
CA ILE A 58 -4.02 -8.72 2.41
C ILE A 58 -2.62 -9.09 1.94
N PRO A 59 -1.73 -9.73 2.74
CA PRO A 59 -0.40 -10.10 2.27
C PRO A 59 -0.43 -11.03 1.05
N GLY A 60 -1.35 -12.00 1.02
CA GLY A 60 -1.51 -12.92 -0.11
C GLY A 60 -2.07 -12.24 -1.36
N LEU A 61 -3.06 -11.37 -1.21
CA LEU A 61 -3.61 -10.60 -2.33
C LEU A 61 -2.58 -9.62 -2.90
N SER A 62 -1.74 -9.00 -2.05
CA SER A 62 -0.64 -8.14 -2.50
C SER A 62 0.38 -8.91 -3.34
N VAL A 63 0.71 -10.16 -2.96
CA VAL A 63 1.55 -11.05 -3.77
C VAL A 63 0.90 -11.31 -5.12
N GLY A 64 -0.43 -11.52 -5.18
CA GLY A 64 -1.16 -11.71 -6.44
C GLY A 64 -1.05 -10.50 -7.38
N LEU A 65 -1.15 -9.27 -6.87
CA LEU A 65 -0.96 -8.05 -7.66
C LEU A 65 0.49 -7.89 -8.15
N MET A 66 1.46 -8.24 -7.33
CA MET A 66 2.88 -8.22 -7.74
C MET A 66 3.16 -9.29 -8.79
N GLN A 67 2.53 -10.47 -8.69
CA GLN A 67 2.62 -11.51 -9.72
C GLN A 67 1.96 -11.06 -11.04
N ALA A 68 0.83 -10.35 -10.99
CA ALA A 68 0.22 -9.76 -12.17
C ALA A 68 1.15 -8.73 -12.84
N SER A 69 1.79 -7.87 -12.06
CA SER A 69 2.78 -6.90 -12.56
C SER A 69 3.98 -7.57 -13.22
N ARG A 70 4.50 -8.65 -12.60
CA ARG A 70 5.58 -9.48 -13.16
C ARG A 70 5.17 -10.14 -14.47
N ASN A 71 3.97 -10.71 -14.54
CA ASN A 71 3.45 -11.35 -15.74
C ASN A 71 3.30 -10.34 -16.88
N LEU A 72 2.77 -9.14 -16.61
CA LEU A 72 2.67 -8.07 -17.60
C LEU A 72 4.04 -7.63 -18.12
N GLU A 73 5.03 -7.49 -17.23
CA GLU A 73 6.39 -7.17 -17.65
C GLU A 73 7.00 -8.23 -18.57
N ARG A 74 6.63 -9.49 -18.38
CA ARG A 74 7.07 -10.61 -19.22
C ARG A 74 6.17 -10.88 -20.45
N GLY A 75 5.17 -10.04 -20.69
CA GLY A 75 4.21 -10.24 -21.80
C GLY A 75 3.28 -11.43 -21.60
N GLN A 76 3.14 -11.93 -20.36
CA GLN A 76 2.27 -13.05 -20.02
C GLN A 76 0.84 -12.56 -19.70
N ALA A 77 -0.13 -13.44 -19.91
CA ALA A 77 -1.53 -13.14 -19.57
C ALA A 77 -1.73 -13.01 -18.05
N ILE A 78 -2.63 -12.10 -17.67
CA ILE A 78 -3.09 -11.90 -16.30
C ILE A 78 -4.60 -12.10 -16.23
N GLY A 79 -5.10 -12.43 -15.05
CA GLY A 79 -6.52 -12.61 -14.80
C GLY A 79 -6.82 -12.71 -13.30
N ILE A 80 -8.09 -12.88 -12.98
CA ILE A 80 -8.54 -12.94 -11.58
C ILE A 80 -7.86 -14.10 -10.81
N GLN A 81 -7.52 -15.19 -11.48
CA GLN A 81 -6.76 -16.30 -10.89
C GLN A 81 -5.37 -15.89 -10.44
N THR A 82 -4.74 -14.91 -11.12
CA THR A 82 -3.43 -14.38 -10.73
C THR A 82 -3.51 -13.66 -9.38
N LEU A 83 -4.57 -12.87 -9.16
CA LEU A 83 -4.79 -12.17 -7.89
C LEU A 83 -4.94 -13.15 -6.72
N TYR A 84 -5.89 -14.08 -6.83
CA TYR A 84 -6.17 -15.04 -5.75
C TYR A 84 -5.13 -16.17 -5.67
N GLY A 85 -4.34 -16.36 -6.72
CA GLY A 85 -3.20 -17.28 -6.73
C GLY A 85 -2.16 -16.94 -5.67
N GLY A 86 -1.98 -15.65 -5.36
CA GLY A 86 -1.09 -15.19 -4.30
C GLY A 86 -1.44 -15.74 -2.91
N LEU A 87 -2.71 -16.05 -2.65
CA LEU A 87 -3.14 -16.67 -1.39
C LEU A 87 -2.64 -18.11 -1.21
N LYS A 88 -2.30 -18.80 -2.29
CA LYS A 88 -1.83 -20.18 -2.28
C LYS A 88 -0.31 -20.30 -2.08
N GLU A 89 0.41 -19.18 -2.21
CA GLU A 89 1.87 -19.13 -2.08
C GLU A 89 2.29 -19.01 -0.62
N ASN A 90 2.90 -20.05 -0.04
CA ASN A 90 3.36 -20.06 1.35
C ASN A 90 2.31 -19.52 2.36
N THR A 91 1.08 -19.99 2.22
CA THR A 91 -0.13 -19.49 2.90
C THR A 91 0.05 -19.31 4.40
N LYS A 92 0.70 -20.28 5.08
CA LYS A 92 0.92 -20.22 6.52
C LYS A 92 1.73 -18.98 6.94
N THR A 93 2.80 -18.67 6.19
CA THR A 93 3.64 -17.50 6.47
C THR A 93 2.92 -16.20 6.13
N LEU A 94 2.15 -16.16 5.05
CA LEU A 94 1.39 -14.98 4.66
C LEU A 94 0.27 -14.65 5.67
N ILE A 95 -0.44 -15.66 6.17
CA ILE A 95 -1.44 -15.49 7.23
C ILE A 95 -0.75 -15.01 8.53
N ALA A 96 0.40 -15.60 8.89
CA ALA A 96 1.17 -15.17 10.07
C ALA A 96 1.66 -13.70 9.94
N LEU A 97 2.05 -13.27 8.73
CA LEU A 97 2.35 -11.86 8.44
C LEU A 97 1.13 -10.98 8.70
N GLY A 98 -0.04 -11.34 8.15
CA GLY A 98 -1.27 -10.57 8.35
C GLY A 98 -1.67 -10.48 9.83
N ALA A 99 -1.59 -11.60 10.57
CA ALA A 99 -1.88 -11.63 12.01
C ALA A 99 -0.91 -10.74 12.81
N LEU A 100 0.39 -10.82 12.52
CA LEU A 100 1.39 -10.00 13.20
C LEU A 100 1.21 -8.51 12.88
N TYR A 101 0.88 -8.16 11.62
CA TYR A 101 0.55 -6.79 11.25
C TYR A 101 -0.62 -6.24 12.06
N LEU A 102 -1.69 -7.03 12.19
CA LEU A 102 -2.86 -6.66 12.99
C LEU A 102 -2.47 -6.41 14.46
N VAL A 103 -1.69 -7.32 15.05
CA VAL A 103 -1.22 -7.19 16.46
C VAL A 103 -0.36 -5.94 16.62
N CYS A 104 0.59 -5.68 15.70
CA CYS A 104 1.41 -4.47 15.72
C CYS A 104 0.55 -3.21 15.61
N THR A 105 -0.42 -3.18 14.70
CA THR A 105 -1.30 -2.02 14.51
C THR A 105 -2.14 -1.74 15.74
N LEU A 106 -2.77 -2.78 16.31
CA LEU A 106 -3.57 -2.63 17.54
C LEU A 106 -2.69 -2.22 18.74
N GLY A 107 -1.49 -2.77 18.84
CA GLY A 107 -0.52 -2.38 19.88
C GLY A 107 -0.10 -0.92 19.76
N ILE A 108 0.19 -0.45 18.57
CA ILE A 108 0.56 0.96 18.32
C ILE A 108 -0.59 1.91 18.63
N LEU A 109 -1.82 1.56 18.20
CA LEU A 109 -3.02 2.33 18.54
C LEU A 109 -3.27 2.34 20.05
N GLY A 110 -3.05 1.20 20.74
CA GLY A 110 -3.13 1.13 22.19
C GLY A 110 -2.09 2.01 22.91
N ILE A 111 -0.87 2.08 22.38
CA ILE A 111 0.17 2.98 22.91
C ILE A 111 -0.20 4.45 22.66
N SER A 112 -0.72 4.79 21.47
CA SER A 112 -1.15 6.17 21.22
C SER A 112 -2.30 6.61 22.12
N ALA A 113 -3.19 5.67 22.49
CA ALA A 113 -4.30 5.92 23.39
C ALA A 113 -3.87 6.34 24.80
N LEU A 114 -2.63 6.03 25.20
CA LEU A 114 -2.07 6.50 26.48
C LEU A 114 -1.77 8.01 26.47
N SER A 115 -1.66 8.64 25.30
CA SER A 115 -1.33 10.06 25.17
C SER A 115 -2.56 10.96 25.02
N ASP A 116 -3.72 10.41 24.57
CA ASP A 116 -4.93 11.17 24.30
C ASP A 116 -6.19 10.57 24.96
N GLY A 117 -6.01 9.64 25.91
CA GLY A 117 -7.16 8.96 26.54
C GLY A 117 -7.93 8.04 25.60
N GLY A 118 -7.44 7.82 24.37
CA GLY A 118 -8.06 6.94 23.38
C GLY A 118 -8.92 7.65 22.34
N ASP A 119 -8.87 8.97 22.24
CA ASP A 119 -9.66 9.76 21.29
C ASP A 119 -9.34 9.40 19.84
N LEU A 120 -8.05 9.26 19.50
CA LEU A 120 -7.62 8.83 18.16
C LEU A 120 -8.12 7.41 17.83
N LEU A 121 -8.01 6.49 18.80
CA LEU A 121 -8.49 5.12 18.65
C LEU A 121 -10.02 5.08 18.46
N ASN A 122 -10.77 5.81 19.28
CA ASN A 122 -12.22 5.92 19.18
C ASN A 122 -12.64 6.55 17.84
N PHE A 123 -11.93 7.58 17.39
CA PHE A 123 -12.15 8.20 16.08
C PHE A 123 -11.95 7.18 14.94
N MET A 124 -10.86 6.42 14.95
CA MET A 124 -10.59 5.41 13.92
C MET A 124 -11.57 4.23 13.93
N LEU A 125 -12.04 3.81 15.12
CA LEU A 125 -12.97 2.68 15.26
C LEU A 125 -14.43 3.07 15.00
N SER A 126 -14.85 4.27 15.41
CA SER A 126 -16.25 4.69 15.32
C SER A 126 -16.66 5.14 13.92
N GLY A 127 -15.70 5.44 13.04
CA GLY A 127 -15.96 5.99 11.71
C GLY A 127 -16.72 7.34 11.75
N LYS A 128 -16.91 7.93 12.92
CA LYS A 128 -17.52 9.24 13.05
C LYS A 128 -16.60 10.27 12.40
N LYS A 129 -17.18 11.16 11.58
CA LYS A 129 -16.44 12.34 11.14
C LYS A 129 -16.07 13.14 12.38
N ALA A 130 -14.80 13.47 12.55
CA ALA A 130 -14.40 14.36 13.61
C ALA A 130 -15.11 15.70 13.38
N ASP A 131 -15.91 16.14 14.35
CA ASP A 131 -16.43 17.49 14.33
C ASP A 131 -15.25 18.46 14.42
N ARG A 132 -15.38 19.63 13.79
CA ARG A 132 -14.32 20.65 13.81
C ARG A 132 -13.89 21.00 15.23
N GLU A 133 -14.83 21.03 16.17
CA GLU A 133 -14.55 21.25 17.60
C GLU A 133 -13.64 20.17 18.17
N THR A 134 -13.90 18.90 17.88
CA THR A 134 -13.06 17.77 18.34
C THR A 134 -11.66 17.83 17.76
N ILE A 135 -11.50 18.35 16.53
CA ILE A 135 -10.17 18.51 15.89
C ILE A 135 -9.42 19.70 16.49
N GLU A 136 -10.10 20.81 16.77
CA GLU A 136 -9.52 22.05 17.29
C GLU A 136 -9.21 21.94 18.80
N GLU A 137 -10.02 21.24 19.56
CA GLU A 137 -9.83 20.98 21.00
C GLU A 137 -8.96 19.73 21.29
N GLY A 138 -8.95 18.75 20.37
CA GLY A 138 -8.21 17.50 20.51
C GLY A 138 -6.73 17.68 20.17
N ASN A 139 -5.85 17.36 21.12
CA ASN A 139 -4.40 17.36 20.87
C ASN A 139 -4.00 16.10 20.09
N PHE A 140 -4.45 15.97 18.83
CA PHE A 140 -4.16 14.82 17.95
C PHE A 140 -2.72 14.79 17.44
N PHE A 141 -1.95 15.88 17.62
CA PHE A 141 -0.59 15.96 17.07
C PHE A 141 0.34 14.92 17.70
N LEU A 142 0.36 14.82 19.01
CA LEU A 142 1.23 13.87 19.71
C LEU A 142 0.85 12.40 19.45
N PRO A 143 -0.43 11.97 19.56
CA PRO A 143 -0.86 10.63 19.19
C PRO A 143 -0.53 10.28 17.74
N ALA A 144 -0.79 11.19 16.79
CA ALA A 144 -0.46 10.97 15.38
C ALA A 144 1.04 10.82 15.16
N LEU A 145 1.86 11.62 15.85
CA LEU A 145 3.31 11.51 15.78
C LEU A 145 3.81 10.16 16.33
N ILE A 146 3.26 9.70 17.45
CA ILE A 146 3.57 8.38 18.04
C ILE A 146 3.23 7.27 17.04
N VAL A 147 2.02 7.30 16.46
CA VAL A 147 1.60 6.32 15.45
C VAL A 147 2.53 6.35 14.25
N MET A 148 2.85 7.53 13.73
CA MET A 148 3.74 7.68 12.57
C MET A 148 5.14 7.12 12.85
N LEU A 149 5.73 7.42 14.00
CA LEU A 149 7.07 6.94 14.37
C LEU A 149 7.10 5.42 14.57
N LEU A 150 6.12 4.86 15.27
CA LEU A 150 6.06 3.42 15.54
C LEU A 150 5.63 2.62 14.31
N MET A 151 4.78 3.19 13.44
CA MET A 151 4.37 2.55 12.19
C MET A 151 5.49 2.50 11.15
N THR A 152 6.44 3.43 11.16
CA THR A 152 7.54 3.47 10.19
C THR A 152 8.33 2.15 10.15
N PRO A 153 8.89 1.62 11.26
CA PRO A 153 9.58 0.34 11.23
C PRO A 153 8.67 -0.84 10.86
N VAL A 154 7.39 -0.79 11.21
CA VAL A 154 6.41 -1.80 10.79
C VAL A 154 6.23 -1.75 9.28
N MET A 155 6.05 -0.58 8.68
CA MET A 155 5.97 -0.43 7.22
C MET A 155 7.22 -0.95 6.52
N MET A 156 8.41 -0.63 7.02
CA MET A 156 9.67 -1.17 6.49
C MET A 156 9.72 -2.70 6.57
N ALA A 157 9.25 -3.28 7.67
CA ALA A 157 9.21 -4.72 7.86
C ALA A 157 8.26 -5.41 6.86
N TYR A 158 7.13 -4.78 6.57
CA TYR A 158 6.08 -5.38 5.73
C TYR A 158 6.18 -5.03 4.24
N TRP A 159 7.03 -4.08 3.84
CA TRP A 159 7.11 -3.62 2.46
C TRP A 159 7.39 -4.76 1.46
N PHE A 160 8.41 -5.57 1.74
CA PHE A 160 8.80 -6.71 0.90
C PHE A 160 8.50 -8.07 1.52
N ALA A 161 8.15 -8.15 2.83
CA ALA A 161 7.98 -9.42 3.50
C ALA A 161 6.97 -10.38 2.83
N PRO A 162 5.79 -9.93 2.34
CA PRO A 162 4.87 -10.82 1.66
C PRO A 162 5.47 -11.49 0.42
N ILE A 163 6.15 -10.70 -0.43
CA ILE A 163 6.74 -11.20 -1.66
C ILE A 163 7.95 -12.11 -1.38
N LEU A 164 8.77 -11.76 -0.37
CA LEU A 164 9.89 -12.57 0.07
C LEU A 164 9.42 -13.92 0.65
N ALA A 165 8.36 -13.90 1.43
CA ALA A 165 7.75 -15.12 1.96
C ALA A 165 7.17 -16.01 0.85
N ALA A 166 6.49 -15.41 -0.13
CA ALA A 166 5.85 -16.13 -1.23
C ALA A 166 6.86 -16.70 -2.23
N TRP A 167 7.69 -15.85 -2.83
CA TRP A 167 8.55 -16.26 -3.94
C TRP A 167 9.85 -16.96 -3.50
N HIS A 168 10.38 -16.61 -2.31
CA HIS A 168 11.60 -17.22 -1.80
C HIS A 168 11.34 -18.21 -0.66
N LYS A 169 10.07 -18.49 -0.36
CA LYS A 169 9.65 -19.44 0.69
C LYS A 169 10.32 -19.16 2.06
N LEU A 170 10.57 -17.86 2.34
CA LEU A 170 11.19 -17.47 3.60
C LEU A 170 10.22 -17.64 4.76
N THR A 171 10.77 -17.93 5.93
CA THR A 171 10.03 -17.93 7.18
C THR A 171 9.69 -16.50 7.60
N LEU A 172 8.68 -16.32 8.46
CA LEU A 172 8.19 -15.03 8.95
C LEU A 172 9.33 -14.08 9.37
N GLY A 173 10.16 -14.50 10.32
CA GLY A 173 11.24 -13.65 10.84
C GLY A 173 12.28 -13.27 9.79
N ARG A 174 12.64 -14.22 8.90
CA ARG A 174 13.59 -13.93 7.81
C ARG A 174 13.00 -12.96 6.79
N ALA A 175 11.74 -13.11 6.41
CA ALA A 175 11.07 -12.23 5.47
C ALA A 175 11.02 -10.78 6.00
N LEU A 176 10.62 -10.60 7.26
CA LEU A 176 10.61 -9.30 7.94
C LEU A 176 12.00 -8.69 8.04
N PHE A 177 13.00 -9.47 8.46
CA PHE A 177 14.38 -8.99 8.60
C PHE A 177 14.96 -8.50 7.26
N PHE A 178 14.83 -9.30 6.19
CA PHE A 178 15.34 -8.88 4.88
C PHE A 178 14.58 -7.67 4.33
N SER A 179 13.29 -7.54 4.62
CA SER A 179 12.50 -6.37 4.25
C SER A 179 13.01 -5.10 4.95
N ILE A 180 13.19 -5.15 6.29
CA ILE A 180 13.73 -4.02 7.06
C ILE A 180 15.09 -3.59 6.51
N VAL A 181 16.01 -4.56 6.36
CA VAL A 181 17.37 -4.27 5.86
C VAL A 181 17.33 -3.65 4.48
N ALA A 182 16.51 -4.19 3.56
CA ALA A 182 16.38 -3.67 2.20
C ALA A 182 15.85 -2.23 2.19
N CYS A 183 14.83 -1.91 3.01
CA CYS A 183 14.31 -0.56 3.15
C CYS A 183 15.34 0.38 3.78
N TRP A 184 16.03 -0.08 4.84
CA TRP A 184 17.01 0.74 5.56
C TRP A 184 18.18 1.16 4.69
N ILE A 185 18.79 0.23 3.94
CA ILE A 185 19.92 0.57 3.06
C ILE A 185 19.50 1.37 1.83
N ASN A 186 18.19 1.38 1.50
CA ASN A 186 17.60 2.11 0.38
C ASN A 186 16.70 3.28 0.84
N TRP A 187 16.91 3.87 2.03
CA TRP A 187 16.07 4.94 2.54
C TRP A 187 15.98 6.16 1.59
N ARG A 188 17.06 6.47 0.86
CA ARG A 188 17.09 7.59 -0.11
C ARG A 188 16.18 7.34 -1.31
N PRO A 189 16.23 6.19 -2.02
CA PRO A 189 15.22 5.82 -3.01
C PRO A 189 13.79 5.85 -2.47
N PHE A 190 13.56 5.33 -1.25
CA PHE A 190 12.22 5.34 -0.65
C PHE A 190 11.72 6.75 -0.35
N LEU A 191 12.60 7.66 0.07
CA LEU A 191 12.23 9.07 0.28
C LEU A 191 11.82 9.72 -1.05
N SER A 192 12.62 9.56 -2.12
CA SER A 192 12.28 10.11 -3.43
C SER A 192 11.01 9.47 -4.02
N TYR A 193 10.78 8.17 -3.77
CA TYR A 193 9.55 7.48 -4.12
C TYR A 193 8.33 8.05 -3.38
N GLY A 194 8.45 8.29 -2.07
CA GLY A 194 7.40 8.90 -1.26
C GLY A 194 7.04 10.32 -1.71
N ILE A 195 8.05 11.14 -2.02
CA ILE A 195 7.85 12.48 -2.60
C ILE A 195 7.15 12.38 -3.96
N GLY A 196 7.59 11.46 -4.82
CA GLY A 196 6.96 11.21 -6.12
C GLY A 196 5.49 10.78 -6.00
N LEU A 197 5.18 9.90 -5.04
CA LEU A 197 3.80 9.50 -4.74
C LEU A 197 2.96 10.69 -4.25
N LEU A 198 3.49 11.51 -3.34
CA LEU A 198 2.81 12.70 -2.84
C LEU A 198 2.49 13.67 -3.98
N LEU A 199 3.40 13.86 -4.91
CA LEU A 199 3.18 14.70 -6.09
C LEU A 199 2.10 14.10 -7.01
N VAL A 200 2.25 12.85 -7.42
CA VAL A 200 1.41 12.22 -8.45
C VAL A 200 0.02 11.83 -7.90
N ALA A 201 -0.07 11.34 -6.68
CA ALA A 201 -1.32 10.85 -6.09
C ALA A 201 -2.02 11.88 -5.20
N GLY A 202 -1.32 12.91 -4.72
CA GLY A 202 -1.84 13.92 -3.81
C GLY A 202 -1.93 15.31 -4.43
N ILE A 203 -0.78 15.94 -4.66
CA ILE A 203 -0.70 17.37 -5.03
C ILE A 203 -1.32 17.63 -6.41
N ILE A 204 -0.95 16.87 -7.43
CA ILE A 204 -1.46 17.08 -8.80
C ILE A 204 -2.99 16.92 -8.87
N PRO A 205 -3.59 15.82 -8.36
CA PRO A 205 -5.05 15.67 -8.33
C PRO A 205 -5.73 16.76 -7.50
N GLY A 206 -5.16 17.13 -6.36
CA GLY A 206 -5.68 18.18 -5.49
C GLY A 206 -5.73 19.54 -6.17
N LEU A 207 -4.65 19.93 -6.85
CA LEU A 207 -4.59 21.18 -7.62
C LEU A 207 -5.56 21.19 -8.81
N LEU A 208 -5.64 20.09 -9.56
CA LEU A 208 -6.53 19.98 -10.72
C LEU A 208 -8.01 19.98 -10.29
N GLY A 209 -8.36 19.20 -9.26
CA GLY A 209 -9.73 19.13 -8.75
C GLY A 209 -10.15 20.42 -8.02
N GLY A 210 -9.30 20.97 -7.17
CA GLY A 210 -9.53 22.21 -6.46
C GLY A 210 -9.57 23.43 -7.38
N GLY A 211 -8.60 23.54 -8.28
CA GLY A 211 -8.53 24.62 -9.28
C GLY A 211 -9.72 24.60 -10.25
N GLY A 212 -10.08 23.42 -10.76
CA GLY A 212 -11.26 23.25 -11.61
C GLY A 212 -12.58 23.61 -10.88
N GLY A 213 -12.69 23.22 -9.60
CA GLY A 213 -13.82 23.57 -8.78
C GLY A 213 -13.93 25.07 -8.49
N ALA A 214 -12.81 25.76 -8.31
CA ALA A 214 -12.77 27.22 -8.10
C ALA A 214 -13.20 27.98 -9.36
N LEU A 215 -12.84 27.48 -10.55
CA LEU A 215 -13.24 28.09 -11.83
C LEU A 215 -14.73 27.88 -12.16
N PHE A 216 -15.33 26.78 -11.69
CA PHE A 216 -16.71 26.41 -11.97
C PHE A 216 -17.43 25.97 -10.68
N PRO A 217 -17.77 26.92 -9.78
CA PRO A 217 -18.36 26.60 -8.46
C PRO A 217 -19.64 25.75 -8.53
N GLY A 218 -20.47 25.97 -9.55
CA GLY A 218 -21.73 25.21 -9.75
C GLY A 218 -21.53 23.76 -10.21
N ALA A 219 -20.34 23.40 -10.70
CA ALA A 219 -20.01 22.06 -11.21
C ALA A 219 -18.85 21.42 -10.45
N GLN A 220 -18.45 21.95 -9.30
CA GLN A 220 -17.26 21.52 -8.56
C GLN A 220 -17.25 20.01 -8.32
N GLY A 221 -18.35 19.43 -7.83
CA GLY A 221 -18.43 17.99 -7.55
C GLY A 221 -18.24 17.14 -8.80
N PHE A 222 -18.84 17.55 -9.91
CA PHE A 222 -18.71 16.86 -11.20
C PHE A 222 -17.28 16.94 -11.76
N ILE A 223 -16.68 18.12 -11.74
CA ILE A 223 -15.30 18.33 -12.23
C ILE A 223 -14.29 17.54 -11.36
N THR A 224 -14.45 17.61 -10.04
CA THR A 224 -13.60 16.81 -9.12
C THR A 224 -13.74 15.32 -9.42
N ALA A 225 -14.95 14.80 -9.58
CA ALA A 225 -15.17 13.39 -9.89
C ALA A 225 -14.56 13.01 -11.26
N LEU A 226 -14.75 13.85 -12.28
CA LEU A 226 -14.23 13.63 -13.64
C LEU A 226 -12.69 13.55 -13.68
N ILE A 227 -12.00 14.27 -12.79
CA ILE A 227 -10.54 14.23 -12.69
C ILE A 227 -10.09 13.10 -11.77
N THR A 228 -10.70 12.97 -10.60
CA THR A 228 -10.25 12.05 -9.55
C THR A 228 -10.48 10.58 -9.92
N MET A 229 -11.61 10.25 -10.57
CA MET A 229 -11.94 8.86 -10.91
C MET A 229 -10.94 8.23 -11.91
N PRO A 230 -10.65 8.85 -13.08
CA PRO A 230 -9.64 8.30 -13.98
C PRO A 230 -8.25 8.24 -13.35
N MET A 231 -7.89 9.24 -12.53
CA MET A 231 -6.61 9.23 -11.82
C MET A 231 -6.51 8.08 -10.83
N LEU A 232 -7.56 7.83 -10.04
CA LEU A 232 -7.62 6.70 -9.11
C LEU A 232 -7.41 5.37 -9.83
N LEU A 233 -8.08 5.20 -11.00
CA LEU A 233 -7.98 4.00 -11.83
C LEU A 233 -6.63 3.81 -12.50
N ALA A 234 -5.83 4.86 -12.65
CA ALA A 234 -4.48 4.79 -13.20
C ALA A 234 -3.40 4.75 -12.12
N VAL A 235 -3.53 5.59 -11.09
CA VAL A 235 -2.52 5.74 -10.02
C VAL A 235 -2.48 4.49 -9.13
N GLY A 236 -3.63 3.96 -8.72
CA GLY A 236 -3.70 2.76 -7.88
C GLY A 236 -2.92 1.57 -8.48
N PRO A 237 -3.25 1.11 -9.70
CA PRO A 237 -2.52 0.04 -10.37
C PRO A 237 -1.04 0.37 -10.60
N THR A 238 -0.71 1.63 -10.90
CA THR A 238 0.67 2.09 -11.06
C THR A 238 1.47 1.93 -9.76
N ILE A 239 0.87 2.25 -8.61
CA ILE A 239 1.51 2.07 -7.29
C ILE A 239 1.82 0.60 -7.05
N TYR A 240 0.87 -0.32 -7.28
CA TYR A 240 1.14 -1.76 -7.09
C TYR A 240 2.21 -2.28 -8.07
N ALA A 241 2.19 -1.83 -9.31
CA ALA A 241 3.23 -2.18 -10.29
C ALA A 241 4.59 -1.58 -9.91
N SER A 242 4.64 -0.40 -9.29
CA SER A 242 5.88 0.21 -8.80
C SER A 242 6.46 -0.52 -7.59
N PHE A 243 5.63 -1.16 -6.76
CA PHE A 243 6.12 -2.06 -5.70
C PHE A 243 6.87 -3.25 -6.28
N TYR A 244 6.34 -3.85 -7.34
CA TYR A 244 7.04 -4.90 -8.06
C TYR A 244 8.36 -4.37 -8.66
N ALA A 245 8.37 -3.20 -9.29
CA ALA A 245 9.58 -2.60 -9.85
C ALA A 245 10.64 -2.36 -8.76
N SER A 246 10.27 -1.86 -7.58
CA SER A 246 11.18 -1.66 -6.46
C SER A 246 11.76 -2.98 -5.95
N TYR A 247 10.94 -4.03 -5.85
CA TYR A 247 11.40 -5.37 -5.48
C TYR A 247 12.41 -5.91 -6.51
N ARG A 248 12.08 -5.84 -7.80
CA ARG A 248 12.91 -6.28 -8.90
C ARG A 248 14.29 -5.62 -8.87
N ASP A 249 14.33 -4.31 -8.67
CA ASP A 249 15.57 -3.53 -8.74
C ASP A 249 16.44 -3.73 -7.48
N ILE A 250 15.84 -3.91 -6.30
CA ILE A 250 16.57 -4.10 -5.04
C ILE A 250 17.10 -5.52 -4.89
N PHE A 251 16.31 -6.54 -5.24
CA PHE A 251 16.71 -7.94 -5.02
C PHE A 251 17.30 -8.59 -6.27
N GLY A 252 17.27 -7.92 -7.40
CA GLY A 252 17.65 -8.47 -8.70
C GLY A 252 16.63 -9.52 -9.18
N ILE A 253 16.50 -9.70 -10.47
CA ILE A 253 15.91 -10.91 -11.01
C ILE A 253 17.04 -11.95 -11.01
N SER A 254 17.33 -12.58 -9.87
CA SER A 254 17.94 -13.89 -9.94
C SER A 254 16.89 -14.77 -10.60
N GLU A 255 17.15 -15.14 -11.85
CA GLU A 255 16.36 -16.10 -12.58
C GLU A 255 16.20 -17.34 -11.68
N ILE A 256 15.02 -17.48 -11.10
CA ILE A 256 14.62 -18.75 -10.51
C ILE A 256 14.25 -19.59 -11.73
N VAL A 257 15.26 -20.31 -12.22
CA VAL A 257 15.13 -21.40 -13.18
C VAL A 257 14.32 -22.51 -12.53
#